data_1c785409c3bfc5e90559db4f5d444998
#
_entry.id   1c785409c3bfc5e90559db4f5d444998
#
_cell.length_a   1.000
_cell.length_b   1.000
_cell.length_c   1.000
_cell.angle_alpha   90.00
_cell.angle_beta   90.00
_cell.angle_gamma   90.00
#
_symmetry.space_group_name_H-M   'P 1'
#
loop_
_entity.id
_entity.type
_entity.pdbx_description
1 polymer ?
#
loop_
_entity_poly.entity_id
_entity_poly.type
_entity_poly.pdbx_seq_one_letter_code
_entity_poly.pdbx_strand_id
1 'polypeptide(L)'
;MIEKFDSIKGFLDLNEGIALYEEVKRVSENNFCVEIGSYCGKSTCFIGQACKENKSKLITIDHHKGSEEQQLGELYFDAEVYDEKLGRVNTLPLFCLLYTSDAADE
;
A
#
# COMPACT_ATOMS: atom_id res chain seq x y z
N MET A 1 3.48 11.36 -12.84
CA MET A 1 3.75 9.91 -12.85
C MET A 1 3.23 9.19 -11.61
N ILE A 2 3.57 9.65 -10.42
CA ILE A 2 3.06 9.03 -9.18
C ILE A 2 1.57 9.31 -8.95
N GLU A 3 1.02 10.32 -9.60
CA GLU A 3 -0.41 10.65 -9.49
C GLU A 3 -1.31 9.49 -9.88
N LYS A 4 -0.83 8.58 -10.73
CA LYS A 4 -1.60 7.39 -11.13
C LYS A 4 -1.93 6.49 -9.96
N PHE A 5 -1.16 6.54 -8.87
CA PHE A 5 -1.42 5.73 -7.69
C PHE A 5 -2.61 6.19 -6.87
N ASP A 6 -3.12 7.40 -7.15
CA ASP A 6 -4.28 7.91 -6.42
C ASP A 6 -5.54 7.09 -6.66
N SER A 7 -5.61 6.37 -7.78
CA SER A 7 -6.75 5.51 -8.10
C SER A 7 -6.75 4.19 -7.34
N ILE A 8 -5.67 3.85 -6.65
CA ILE A 8 -5.59 2.63 -5.87
C ILE A 8 -6.46 2.77 -4.62
N LYS A 9 -7.20 1.71 -4.28
CA LYS A 9 -8.05 1.72 -3.10
C LYS A 9 -7.24 1.93 -1.83
N GLY A 10 -7.66 2.88 -1.00
CA GLY A 10 -7.02 3.17 0.26
C GLY A 10 -7.43 4.53 0.80
N PHE A 11 -7.04 4.79 2.04
CA PHE A 11 -7.43 6.00 2.77
C PHE A 11 -6.41 7.14 2.61
N LEU A 12 -5.32 6.88 1.89
CA LEU A 12 -4.26 7.86 1.70
C LEU A 12 -4.70 8.89 0.66
N ASP A 13 -4.63 10.17 1.02
CA ASP A 13 -4.87 11.27 0.10
C ASP A 13 -3.68 11.44 -0.83
N LEU A 14 -3.91 11.98 -2.05
CA LEU A 14 -2.84 12.19 -3.02
C LEU A 14 -1.70 13.03 -2.47
N ASN A 15 -2.02 14.11 -1.75
CA ASN A 15 -1.00 14.98 -1.17
C ASN A 15 -0.17 14.26 -0.12
N GLU A 16 -0.78 13.37 0.65
CA GLU A 16 -0.07 12.53 1.61
C GLU A 16 0.84 11.54 0.89
N GLY A 17 0.35 10.95 -0.20
CA GLY A 17 1.14 10.04 -1.02
C GLY A 17 2.37 10.72 -1.61
N ILE A 18 2.19 11.93 -2.14
CA ILE A 18 3.29 12.72 -2.69
C ILE A 18 4.31 13.06 -1.60
N ALA A 19 3.83 13.43 -0.40
CA ALA A 19 4.70 13.74 0.72
C ALA A 19 5.54 12.51 1.14
N LEU A 20 4.91 11.34 1.18
CA LEU A 20 5.62 10.09 1.45
C LEU A 20 6.69 9.82 0.40
N TYR A 21 6.33 9.97 -0.87
CA TYR A 21 7.25 9.77 -1.97
C TYR A 21 8.49 10.67 -1.84
N GLU A 22 8.25 11.95 -1.59
CA GLU A 22 9.35 12.92 -1.48
C GLU A 22 10.23 12.64 -0.26
N GLU A 23 9.63 12.24 0.86
CA GLU A 23 10.39 11.91 2.06
C GLU A 23 11.28 10.67 1.84
N VAL A 24 10.73 9.65 1.21
CA VAL A 24 11.46 8.42 0.91
C VAL A 24 12.57 8.66 -0.12
N LYS A 25 12.37 9.60 -1.04
CA LYS A 25 13.42 9.97 -2.01
C LYS A 25 14.71 10.45 -1.33
N ARG A 26 14.63 10.87 -0.08
CA ARG A 26 15.80 11.34 0.68
C ARG A 26 16.61 10.20 1.30
N VAL A 27 16.08 8.98 1.24
CA VAL A 27 16.77 7.79 1.75
C VAL A 27 17.95 7.45 0.84
N SER A 28 19.09 7.13 1.44
CA SER A 28 20.31 6.83 0.69
C SER A 28 20.22 5.49 -0.03
N GLU A 29 20.93 5.38 -1.14
CA GLU A 29 21.08 4.14 -1.89
C GLU A 29 21.49 2.98 -0.97
N ASN A 30 20.89 1.81 -1.20
CA ASN A 30 21.13 0.56 -0.42
C ASN A 30 20.60 0.58 1.00
N ASN A 31 19.89 1.63 1.42
CA ASN A 31 19.21 1.62 2.70
C ASN A 31 17.79 1.08 2.56
N PHE A 32 17.10 0.97 3.68
CA PHE A 32 15.78 0.34 3.75
C PHE A 32 14.72 1.32 4.19
N CYS A 33 13.52 1.16 3.63
CA CYS A 33 12.28 1.71 4.20
C CYS A 33 11.44 0.53 4.67
N VAL A 34 10.77 0.69 5.80
CA VAL A 34 9.85 -0.34 6.31
C VAL A 34 8.46 0.28 6.41
N GLU A 35 7.50 -0.40 5.81
CA GLU A 35 6.10 -0.02 5.91
C GLU A 35 5.36 -1.08 6.72
N ILE A 36 4.64 -0.66 7.75
CA ILE A 36 3.80 -1.54 8.54
C ILE A 36 2.34 -1.20 8.22
N GLY A 37 1.63 -2.15 7.62
CA GLY A 37 0.26 -1.95 7.17
C GLY A 37 0.20 -1.41 5.75
N SER A 38 0.14 -2.31 4.77
CA SER A 38 0.10 -1.93 3.35
C SER A 38 -1.32 -1.80 2.82
N TYR A 39 -2.31 -2.38 3.50
CA TYR A 39 -3.70 -2.43 3.08
C TYR A 39 -3.78 -2.96 1.63
N CYS A 40 -4.32 -2.19 0.68
CA CYS A 40 -4.40 -2.60 -0.72
C CYS A 40 -3.19 -2.14 -1.54
N GLY A 41 -2.20 -1.53 -0.91
CA GLY A 41 -0.94 -1.19 -1.54
C GLY A 41 -0.81 0.24 -2.04
N LYS A 42 -1.74 1.12 -1.68
CA LYS A 42 -1.69 2.50 -2.17
C LYS A 42 -0.43 3.24 -1.69
N SER A 43 -0.18 3.27 -0.38
CA SER A 43 1.04 3.88 0.14
C SER A 43 2.28 3.13 -0.30
N THR A 44 2.18 1.80 -0.42
CA THR A 44 3.28 0.95 -0.88
C THR A 44 3.78 1.38 -2.25
N CYS A 45 2.87 1.75 -3.16
CA CYS A 45 3.24 2.21 -4.49
C CYS A 45 4.02 3.53 -4.46
N PHE A 46 3.57 4.49 -3.66
CA PHE A 46 4.29 5.76 -3.53
C PHE A 46 5.69 5.56 -2.97
N ILE A 47 5.80 4.79 -1.90
CA ILE A 47 7.07 4.49 -1.25
C ILE A 47 7.96 3.66 -2.19
N GLY A 48 7.39 2.64 -2.80
CA GLY A 48 8.11 1.74 -3.70
C GLY A 48 8.68 2.45 -4.92
N GLN A 49 7.92 3.38 -5.49
CA GLN A 49 8.40 4.16 -6.63
C GLN A 49 9.61 5.01 -6.24
N ALA A 50 9.57 5.63 -5.06
CA ALA A 50 10.71 6.41 -4.56
C ALA A 50 11.92 5.51 -4.32
N CYS A 51 11.71 4.34 -3.73
CA CYS A 51 12.80 3.38 -3.50
C CYS A 51 13.42 2.90 -4.80
N LYS A 52 12.60 2.69 -5.82
CA LYS A 52 13.09 2.30 -7.13
C LYS A 52 13.99 3.39 -7.71
N GLU A 53 13.59 4.63 -7.58
CA GLU A 53 14.33 5.77 -8.15
C GLU A 53 15.62 6.07 -7.43
N ASN A 54 15.65 5.92 -6.10
CA ASN A 54 16.88 6.20 -5.32
C ASN A 54 17.69 4.94 -5.00
N LYS A 55 17.28 3.79 -5.53
CA LYS A 55 17.96 2.50 -5.34
C LYS A 55 18.03 2.05 -3.89
N SER A 56 17.04 2.41 -3.11
CA SER A 56 16.84 1.86 -1.77
C SER A 56 15.88 0.67 -1.85
N LYS A 57 15.56 0.08 -0.70
CA LYS A 57 14.70 -1.10 -0.64
C LYS A 57 13.50 -0.83 0.24
N LEU A 58 12.38 -1.42 -0.13
CA LEU A 58 11.16 -1.36 0.67
C LEU A 58 10.82 -2.74 1.20
N ILE A 59 10.56 -2.81 2.50
CA ILE A 59 10.01 -4.00 3.13
C ILE A 59 8.64 -3.60 3.66
N THR A 60 7.60 -4.28 3.19
CA THR A 60 6.25 -4.01 3.64
C THR A 60 5.70 -5.21 4.40
N ILE A 61 5.05 -4.95 5.53
CA ILE A 61 4.56 -5.99 6.44
C ILE A 61 3.08 -5.75 6.69
N ASP A 62 2.25 -6.73 6.36
CA ASP A 62 0.81 -6.66 6.60
C ASP A 62 0.24 -8.09 6.64
N HIS A 63 -0.66 -8.36 7.58
CA HIS A 63 -1.36 -9.64 7.58
C HIS A 63 -2.56 -9.62 6.62
N HIS A 64 -2.93 -8.45 6.08
CA HIS A 64 -4.00 -8.25 5.12
C HIS A 64 -5.41 -8.62 5.62
N LYS A 65 -5.62 -8.59 6.92
CA LYS A 65 -6.91 -8.91 7.56
C LYS A 65 -7.58 -7.68 8.16
N GLY A 66 -6.96 -6.53 8.00
CA GLY A 66 -7.47 -5.27 8.52
C GLY A 66 -7.33 -5.14 10.03
N SER A 67 -7.53 -3.92 10.51
CA SER A 67 -7.59 -3.62 11.94
C SER A 67 -9.02 -3.74 12.43
N GLU A 68 -9.24 -3.54 13.73
CA GLU A 68 -10.58 -3.63 14.31
C GLU A 68 -11.55 -2.62 13.70
N GLU A 69 -11.10 -1.40 13.46
CA GLU A 69 -11.96 -0.35 12.93
C GLU A 69 -12.32 -0.54 11.44
N GLN A 70 -11.75 -1.53 10.78
CA GLN A 70 -12.05 -1.86 9.39
C GLN A 70 -13.02 -3.03 9.23
N GLN A 71 -13.39 -3.69 10.31
CA GLN A 71 -14.28 -4.84 10.25
C GLN A 71 -15.74 -4.44 10.07
N LEU A 72 -16.60 -5.43 9.83
CA LEU A 72 -18.03 -5.22 9.59
C LEU A 72 -18.67 -4.40 10.71
N GLY A 73 -19.36 -3.34 10.33
CA GLY A 73 -20.03 -2.45 11.28
C GLY A 73 -19.13 -1.36 11.86
N GLU A 74 -17.86 -1.37 11.54
CA GLU A 74 -16.92 -0.39 12.06
C GLU A 74 -16.75 0.80 11.12
N LEU A 75 -16.14 1.88 11.63
CA LEU A 75 -16.07 3.18 10.93
C LEU A 75 -15.41 3.10 9.55
N TYR A 76 -14.35 2.31 9.42
CA TYR A 76 -13.59 2.22 8.19
C TYR A 76 -13.86 0.94 7.40
N PHE A 77 -15.06 0.37 7.60
CA PHE A 77 -15.47 -0.83 6.87
C PHE A 77 -15.60 -0.53 5.38
N ASP A 78 -15.06 -1.43 4.55
CA ASP A 78 -15.19 -1.39 3.10
C ASP A 78 -15.63 -2.78 2.61
N ALA A 79 -16.83 -2.83 2.04
CA ALA A 79 -17.42 -4.09 1.59
C ALA A 79 -16.60 -4.79 0.50
N GLU A 80 -15.88 -4.04 -0.32
CA GLU A 80 -15.07 -4.63 -1.39
C GLU A 80 -13.95 -5.52 -0.89
N VAL A 81 -13.44 -5.26 0.31
CA VAL A 81 -12.34 -6.04 0.87
C VAL A 81 -12.79 -6.96 2.00
N TYR A 82 -14.10 -7.04 2.25
CA TYR A 82 -14.63 -7.95 3.26
C TYR A 82 -14.80 -9.34 2.66
N ASP A 83 -14.27 -10.35 3.33
CA ASP A 83 -14.36 -11.74 2.91
C ASP A 83 -15.38 -12.45 3.80
N GLU A 84 -16.53 -12.80 3.23
CA GLU A 84 -17.63 -13.45 3.97
C GLU A 84 -17.24 -14.81 4.49
N LYS A 85 -16.39 -15.54 3.78
CA LYS A 85 -15.95 -16.88 4.21
C LYS A 85 -15.05 -16.79 5.43
N LEU A 86 -14.18 -15.79 5.47
CA LEU A 86 -13.29 -15.58 6.61
C LEU A 86 -13.97 -14.80 7.73
N GLY A 87 -15.06 -14.09 7.43
CA GLY A 87 -15.74 -13.25 8.39
C GLY A 87 -14.94 -12.02 8.79
N ARG A 88 -14.05 -11.56 7.91
CA ARG A 88 -13.24 -10.39 8.16
C ARG A 88 -12.68 -9.79 6.88
N VAL A 89 -12.07 -8.64 6.98
CA VAL A 89 -11.39 -7.98 5.86
C VAL A 89 -10.25 -8.86 5.35
N ASN A 90 -10.09 -8.85 4.03
CA ASN A 90 -8.97 -9.51 3.36
C ASN A 90 -8.50 -8.62 2.21
N THR A 91 -7.39 -7.93 2.40
CA THR A 91 -6.85 -7.01 1.39
C THR A 91 -5.83 -7.69 0.48
N LEU A 92 -5.46 -8.92 0.77
CA LEU A 92 -4.42 -9.63 0.03
C LEU A 92 -4.71 -9.76 -1.48
N PRO A 93 -5.95 -10.12 -1.90
CA PRO A 93 -6.21 -10.26 -3.34
C PRO A 93 -5.96 -8.97 -4.13
N LEU A 94 -6.42 -7.82 -3.63
CA LEU A 94 -6.20 -6.54 -4.29
C LEU A 94 -4.74 -6.13 -4.27
N PHE A 95 -4.06 -6.37 -3.17
CA PHE A 95 -2.63 -6.10 -3.06
C PHE A 95 -1.84 -6.95 -4.06
N CYS A 96 -2.15 -8.23 -4.17
CA CYS A 96 -1.48 -9.14 -5.11
C CYS A 96 -1.74 -8.78 -6.56
N LEU A 97 -2.95 -8.31 -6.88
CA LEU A 97 -3.28 -7.85 -8.24
C LEU A 97 -2.37 -6.70 -8.65
N LEU A 98 -2.21 -5.73 -7.76
CA LEU A 98 -1.36 -4.58 -7.98
C LEU A 98 0.09 -5.02 -8.19
N TYR A 99 0.57 -5.89 -7.32
CA TYR A 99 1.92 -6.40 -7.37
C TYR A 99 2.18 -7.19 -8.66
N THR A 100 1.21 -8.01 -9.06
CA THR A 100 1.33 -8.82 -10.27
C THR A 100 1.44 -7.98 -11.52
N SER A 101 0.65 -6.90 -11.63
CA SER A 101 0.69 -6.03 -12.79
C SER A 101 1.97 -5.20 -12.85
N ASP A 102 2.50 -4.80 -11.70
CA ASP A 102 3.71 -3.96 -11.65
C ASP A 102 5.00 -4.77 -11.68
N ALA A 103 4.96 -6.01 -11.24
CA ALA A 103 6.15 -6.88 -11.25
C ALA A 103 6.70 -7.08 -12.67
N ALA A 104 5.84 -6.98 -13.66
CA ALA A 104 6.26 -7.07 -15.07
C ALA A 104 7.18 -5.92 -15.48
N ASP A 105 7.14 -4.81 -14.77
CA ASP A 105 7.94 -3.63 -15.07
C ASP A 105 9.32 -3.65 -14.41
N GLU A 106 9.55 -4.60 -13.56
CA GLU A 106 10.83 -4.76 -12.88
C GLU A 106 11.74 -5.72 -13.63
#